data_a6927c5713bfdf7bd40d990008a8e3da
#
_entry.id   a6927c5713bfdf7bd40d990008a8e3da
#
_cell.length_a   1.000
_cell.length_b   1.000
_cell.length_c   1.000
_cell.angle_alpha   90.00
_cell.angle_beta   90.00
_cell.angle_gamma   90.00
#
_symmetry.space_group_name_H-M   'P 1'
#
loop_
_entity.id
_entity.type
_entity.pdbx_description
1 polymer ?
#
loop_
_entity_poly.entity_id
_entity_poly.type
_entity_poly.pdbx_seq_one_letter_code
_entity_poly.pdbx_strand_id
1 'polypeptide(L)' 'MAGKWKQLKGGLKQIWGNFTDSDIEKIDGSYDKLIGIIQERYGHTKEQAEKECAEKLK' A
#
# COMPACT_ATOMS: atom_id res chain seq x y z
N MET A 1 10.40 -4.19 -3.26
CA MET A 1 9.03 -4.71 -3.19
C MET A 1 8.61 -5.49 -4.43
N ALA A 2 9.20 -5.22 -5.56
CA ALA A 2 8.79 -5.85 -6.82
C ALA A 2 8.81 -7.38 -6.82
N GLY A 3 9.81 -8.00 -6.20
CA GLY A 3 9.91 -9.45 -6.18
C GLY A 3 8.81 -10.16 -5.38
N LYS A 4 8.15 -9.45 -4.47
CA LYS A 4 7.08 -10.01 -3.65
C LYS A 4 5.72 -9.43 -4.00
N TRP A 5 5.66 -8.64 -5.06
CA TRP A 5 4.45 -7.92 -5.42
C TRP A 5 3.24 -8.83 -5.62
N LYS A 6 3.42 -9.96 -6.28
CA LYS A 6 2.31 -10.87 -6.53
C LYS A 6 1.70 -11.41 -5.23
N GLN A 7 2.53 -11.65 -4.22
CA GLN A 7 2.07 -12.11 -2.92
C GLN A 7 1.38 -10.98 -2.15
N LEU A 8 1.98 -9.79 -2.18
CA LEU A 8 1.42 -8.63 -1.50
C LEU A 8 0.10 -8.18 -2.12
N LYS A 9 0.00 -8.28 -3.44
CA LYS A 9 -1.19 -7.87 -4.17
C LYS A 9 -2.47 -8.50 -3.63
N GLY A 10 -2.41 -9.78 -3.30
CA GLY A 10 -3.57 -10.48 -2.75
C GLY A 10 -3.91 -10.06 -1.33
N GLY A 11 -2.92 -9.60 -0.55
CA GLY A 11 -3.11 -9.24 0.85
C GLY A 11 -3.41 -7.77 1.10
N LEU A 12 -3.13 -6.90 0.13
CA LEU A 12 -3.28 -5.45 0.35
C LEU A 12 -4.71 -5.04 0.67
N LYS A 13 -5.68 -5.62 0.01
CA LYS A 13 -7.08 -5.32 0.27
C LYS A 13 -7.52 -5.76 1.66
N GLN A 14 -6.94 -6.81 2.19
CA GLN A 14 -7.23 -7.27 3.53
C GLN A 14 -6.60 -6.37 4.58
N ILE A 15 -5.39 -5.89 4.30
CA ILE A 15 -4.67 -5.01 5.22
C ILE A 15 -5.28 -3.61 5.21
N TRP A 16 -5.57 -3.09 4.02
CA TRP A 16 -6.16 -1.78 3.83
C TRP A 16 -7.49 -1.92 3.09
N GLY A 17 -8.55 -2.02 3.84
CA GLY A 17 -9.89 -2.28 3.30
C GLY A 17 -10.41 -1.24 2.33
N ASN A 18 -9.86 -0.02 2.36
CA ASN A 18 -10.27 1.05 1.46
C ASN A 18 -9.59 1.00 0.09
N PHE A 19 -8.67 0.07 -0.12
CA PHE A 19 -8.01 -0.07 -1.40
C PHE A 19 -8.93 -0.74 -2.41
N THR A 20 -8.94 -0.21 -3.64
CA THR A 20 -9.67 -0.82 -4.75
C THR A 20 -8.68 -1.57 -5.65
N ASP A 21 -9.21 -2.35 -6.60
CA ASP A 21 -8.37 -3.02 -7.58
C ASP A 21 -7.57 -2.00 -8.40
N SER A 22 -8.17 -0.85 -8.71
CA SER A 22 -7.49 0.22 -9.42
C SER A 22 -6.31 0.76 -8.63
N ASP A 23 -6.48 0.93 -7.31
CA ASP A 23 -5.40 1.39 -6.45
C ASP A 23 -4.23 0.42 -6.48
N ILE A 24 -4.53 -0.87 -6.42
CA ILE A 24 -3.50 -1.91 -6.43
C ILE A 24 -2.76 -1.91 -7.76
N GLU A 25 -3.47 -1.76 -8.87
CA GLU A 25 -2.84 -1.67 -10.19
C GLU A 25 -1.94 -0.43 -10.32
N LYS A 26 -2.37 0.70 -9.74
CA LYS A 26 -1.56 1.92 -9.76
C LYS A 26 -0.26 1.75 -8.99
N ILE A 27 -0.29 1.01 -7.89
CA ILE A 27 0.91 0.74 -7.10
C ILE A 27 1.92 -0.05 -7.91
N ASP A 28 1.48 -1.09 -8.58
CA ASP A 28 2.29 -1.91 -9.49
C ASP A 28 3.69 -2.20 -8.96
N GLY A 29 3.78 -2.56 -7.68
CA GLY A 29 5.05 -2.89 -7.04
C GLY A 29 5.89 -1.69 -6.61
N SER A 30 5.38 -0.48 -6.74
CA SER A 30 6.11 0.72 -6.35
C SER A 30 5.77 1.13 -4.92
N TYR A 31 6.77 1.13 -4.05
CA TYR A 31 6.59 1.54 -2.67
C TYR A 31 6.14 3.01 -2.56
N ASP A 32 6.71 3.88 -3.39
CA ASP A 32 6.35 5.30 -3.36
C ASP A 32 4.88 5.51 -3.70
N LYS A 33 4.37 4.76 -4.67
CA LYS A 33 2.97 4.86 -5.05
C LYS A 33 2.06 4.30 -3.96
N LEU A 34 2.50 3.23 -3.30
CA LEU A 34 1.76 2.68 -2.16
C LEU A 34 1.63 3.72 -1.05
N ILE A 35 2.72 4.37 -0.70
CA ILE A 35 2.71 5.42 0.31
C ILE A 35 1.77 6.56 -0.09
N GLY A 36 1.84 6.99 -1.35
CA GLY A 36 0.96 8.05 -1.85
C GLY A 36 -0.51 7.72 -1.74
N ILE A 37 -0.87 6.47 -2.03
CA ILE A 37 -2.27 6.04 -1.94
C ILE A 37 -2.72 5.98 -0.48
N ILE A 38 -1.88 5.52 0.42
CA ILE A 38 -2.20 5.50 1.84
C ILE A 38 -2.45 6.92 2.34
N GLN A 39 -1.60 7.86 1.96
CA GLN A 39 -1.78 9.27 2.33
C GLN A 39 -3.13 9.81 1.84
N GLU A 40 -3.48 9.48 0.62
CA GLU A 40 -4.71 9.95 0.01
C GLU A 40 -5.95 9.30 0.61
N ARG A 41 -5.93 7.98 0.76
CA ARG A 41 -7.12 7.23 1.22
C ARG A 41 -7.39 7.39 2.72
N TYR A 42 -6.34 7.48 3.51
CA TYR A 42 -6.48 7.53 4.96
C TYR A 42 -6.13 8.89 5.57
N GLY A 43 -5.72 9.85 4.76
CA GLY A 43 -5.37 11.17 5.25
C GLY A 43 -4.12 11.21 6.10
N HIS A 44 -3.23 10.23 5.93
CA HIS A 44 -1.99 10.18 6.70
C HIS A 44 -0.91 11.09 6.11
N THR A 45 0.03 11.50 6.96
CA THR A 45 1.26 12.11 6.48
C THR A 45 2.14 11.03 5.87
N LYS A 46 3.17 11.43 5.12
CA LYS A 46 4.10 10.48 4.54
C LYS A 46 4.75 9.59 5.61
N GLU A 47 5.15 10.21 6.72
CA GLU A 47 5.77 9.50 7.84
C GLU A 47 4.81 8.47 8.43
N GLN A 48 3.55 8.84 8.60
CA GLN A 48 2.53 7.95 9.13
C GLN A 48 2.28 6.79 8.17
N ALA A 49 2.21 7.08 6.86
CA ALA A 49 2.01 6.05 5.86
C ALA A 49 3.17 5.05 5.83
N GLU A 50 4.40 5.54 5.93
CA GLU A 50 5.58 4.68 5.98
C GLU A 50 5.57 3.79 7.21
N LYS A 51 5.16 4.33 8.34
CA LYS A 51 5.05 3.58 9.57
C LYS A 51 4.00 2.47 9.47
N GLU A 52 2.87 2.78 8.87
CA GLU A 52 1.82 1.79 8.62
C GLU A 52 2.35 0.65 7.77
N CYS A 53 3.05 0.97 6.69
CA CYS A 53 3.63 -0.05 5.83
C CYS A 53 4.64 -0.91 6.58
N ALA A 54 5.51 -0.31 7.38
CA ALA A 54 6.50 -1.04 8.13
C ALA A 54 5.88 -2.01 9.12
N GLU A 55 4.77 -1.63 9.72
CA GLU A 55 4.08 -2.47 10.69
C GLU A 55 3.27 -3.58 10.04
N LYS A 56 2.58 -3.26 8.94
CA LYS A 56 1.63 -4.19 8.33
C LYS A 56 2.23 -5.11 7.29
N LEU A 57 3.34 -4.72 6.69
CA LEU A 57 4.01 -5.51 5.66
C LEU A 57 5.25 -6.25 6.16
N LYS A 58 5.37 -6.40 7.45
CA LYS A 58 6.47 -7.13 8.06
C LYS A 58 6.47 -8.59 7.70
#